data_c8ffa77918ac2a14524f50f4e5156c7d
#
_entry.id   c8ffa77918ac2a14524f50f4e5156c7d
#
_cell.length_a   1.000
_cell.length_b   1.000
_cell.length_c   1.000
_cell.angle_alpha   90.00
_cell.angle_beta   90.00
_cell.angle_gamma   90.00
#
_symmetry.space_group_name_H-M   'P 1'
#
loop_
_entity.id
_entity.type
_entity.pdbx_description
1 polymer ?
#
loop_
_entity_poly.entity_id
_entity_poly.type
_entity_poly.pdbx_seq_one_letter_code
_entity_poly.pdbx_strand_id
1 'polypeptide(L)'
;HTDLETWGFMEVVNNKIETGIVSSTALNLSHDIKINDVKIGASTTESAGSKAVAINALSDEHGVTAQARTELTIGVNFTTAAFAPGASDIALNGTTIDFSAEGSLALVVAKFNDTAVGDVRATANDDGTLTLSSESGVNIKLKDVGSGTNTNAMFSTATDIHGESISASDASGTGAADTFLAYGNLTLSSADGSPIKISGTTADIAHLGLKQQSQELKVTGSGVSVDSLTNAQNALAKIDDALEKVSLYRSSFGAIENRIDASLSNLTTLKVNTQSSLSRIIDANFAEETSNLTKNQILNQAATSMLAQANASKQNLLALLQ
;
A
#
# COMPACT_ATOMS: atom_id res chain seq x y z
N HIS A 1 12.30 -8.01 5.05
CA HIS A 1 12.86 -8.30 3.74
C HIS A 1 12.98 -6.97 3.01
N THR A 2 14.17 -6.39 2.99
CA THR A 2 14.52 -5.30 2.08
C THR A 2 14.94 -5.98 0.80
N ASP A 3 14.07 -5.91 -0.20
CA ASP A 3 14.34 -6.51 -1.49
C ASP A 3 15.49 -5.75 -2.18
N LEU A 4 16.52 -6.47 -2.59
CA LEU A 4 17.60 -5.94 -3.42
C LEU A 4 17.10 -5.32 -4.74
N GLU A 5 15.89 -5.70 -5.16
CA GLU A 5 15.14 -5.07 -6.25
C GLU A 5 14.89 -3.57 -6.02
N THR A 6 14.64 -3.16 -4.77
CA THR A 6 14.43 -1.77 -4.40
C THR A 6 15.72 -0.94 -4.55
N TRP A 7 16.88 -1.59 -4.65
CA TRP A 7 18.19 -0.94 -4.73
C TRP A 7 18.70 -0.76 -6.18
N GLY A 8 17.99 -1.31 -7.16
CA GLY A 8 18.38 -1.17 -8.58
C GLY A 8 19.65 -1.96 -8.98
N PHE A 9 20.12 -2.88 -8.13
CA PHE A 9 21.33 -3.66 -8.36
C PHE A 9 21.10 -5.07 -8.90
N MET A 10 19.84 -5.55 -8.89
CA MET A 10 19.49 -6.82 -9.49
C MET A 10 18.71 -6.60 -10.78
N GLU A 11 18.80 -7.54 -11.71
CA GLU A 11 17.82 -7.71 -12.75
C GLU A 11 16.48 -7.85 -12.05
N VAL A 12 15.72 -6.77 -12.00
CA VAL A 12 14.39 -6.76 -11.39
C VAL A 12 13.57 -7.69 -12.25
N VAL A 13 13.31 -8.86 -11.73
CA VAL A 13 12.25 -9.72 -12.25
C VAL A 13 10.97 -8.92 -12.05
N ASN A 14 10.56 -8.19 -13.09
CA ASN A 14 9.35 -7.38 -13.04
C ASN A 14 8.13 -8.30 -13.03
N ASN A 15 7.84 -8.81 -11.84
CA ASN A 15 6.59 -9.51 -11.58
C ASN A 15 5.40 -8.53 -11.43
N LYS A 16 5.67 -7.22 -11.45
CA LYS A 16 4.69 -6.15 -11.44
C LYS A 16 5.15 -4.99 -12.33
N ILE A 17 4.31 -4.60 -13.27
CA ILE A 17 4.54 -3.46 -14.18
C ILE A 17 3.39 -2.49 -14.02
N GLU A 18 3.69 -1.24 -13.70
CA GLU A 18 2.75 -0.14 -13.76
C GLU A 18 2.94 0.60 -15.08
N THR A 19 1.88 0.77 -15.84
CA THR A 19 1.93 1.45 -17.15
C THR A 19 1.74 2.95 -16.96
N GLY A 20 2.08 3.73 -17.99
CA GLY A 20 1.54 5.07 -18.13
C GLY A 20 0.04 5.04 -18.48
N ILE A 21 -0.50 6.20 -18.79
CA ILE A 21 -1.90 6.35 -19.21
C ILE A 21 -2.13 5.58 -20.52
N VAL A 22 -3.18 4.78 -20.55
CA VAL A 22 -3.56 4.05 -21.76
C VAL A 22 -4.01 5.00 -22.87
N SER A 23 -3.80 4.62 -24.13
CA SER A 23 -4.27 5.45 -25.25
C SER A 23 -5.79 5.43 -25.39
N SER A 24 -6.31 6.46 -26.06
CA SER A 24 -7.73 6.60 -26.44
C SER A 24 -8.21 5.62 -27.51
N THR A 25 -7.41 4.60 -27.84
CA THR A 25 -7.74 3.59 -28.86
C THR A 25 -8.00 2.25 -28.18
N ALA A 26 -9.12 1.62 -28.51
CA ALA A 26 -9.42 0.26 -28.08
C ALA A 26 -8.44 -0.75 -28.72
N LEU A 27 -8.13 -1.82 -28.00
CA LEU A 27 -7.39 -2.95 -28.58
C LEU A 27 -8.25 -3.65 -29.63
N ASN A 28 -7.64 -4.07 -30.71
CA ASN A 28 -8.29 -4.85 -31.78
C ASN A 28 -7.39 -6.01 -32.20
N LEU A 29 -7.93 -6.93 -32.98
CA LEU A 29 -7.24 -8.16 -33.37
C LEU A 29 -6.05 -7.90 -34.32
N SER A 30 -5.94 -6.71 -34.94
CA SER A 30 -4.79 -6.34 -35.79
C SER A 30 -3.59 -5.87 -34.97
N HIS A 31 -3.78 -5.47 -33.71
CA HIS A 31 -2.67 -5.15 -32.82
C HIS A 31 -1.91 -6.44 -32.46
N ASP A 32 -0.59 -6.42 -32.61
CA ASP A 32 0.26 -7.59 -32.29
C ASP A 32 0.91 -7.42 -30.92
N ILE A 33 0.08 -7.32 -29.87
CA ILE A 33 0.52 -7.24 -28.48
C ILE A 33 0.54 -8.64 -27.89
N LYS A 34 1.67 -9.04 -27.31
CA LYS A 34 1.81 -10.33 -26.62
C LYS A 34 2.34 -10.11 -25.22
N ILE A 35 1.79 -10.87 -24.27
CA ILE A 35 2.29 -10.99 -22.91
C ILE A 35 2.79 -12.43 -22.74
N ASN A 36 4.05 -12.62 -22.36
CA ASN A 36 4.70 -13.92 -22.25
C ASN A 36 4.46 -14.82 -23.51
N ASP A 37 4.62 -14.19 -24.69
CA ASP A 37 4.43 -14.79 -26.01
C ASP A 37 2.99 -15.16 -26.38
N VAL A 38 2.00 -14.91 -25.50
CA VAL A 38 0.56 -15.09 -25.76
C VAL A 38 -0.05 -13.78 -26.26
N LYS A 39 -0.72 -13.83 -27.43
CA LYS A 39 -1.33 -12.66 -28.06
C LYS A 39 -2.61 -12.26 -27.33
N ILE A 40 -2.71 -10.95 -26.96
CA ILE A 40 -3.88 -10.39 -26.28
C ILE A 40 -5.04 -10.18 -27.29
N GLY A 41 -6.26 -10.37 -26.81
CA GLY A 41 -7.49 -10.14 -27.57
C GLY A 41 -7.86 -8.65 -27.69
N ALA A 42 -8.98 -8.40 -28.37
CA ALA A 42 -9.55 -7.06 -28.50
C ALA A 42 -10.21 -6.61 -27.18
N SER A 43 -10.14 -5.31 -26.89
CA SER A 43 -10.91 -4.70 -25.80
C SER A 43 -12.24 -4.14 -26.33
N THR A 44 -13.27 -4.13 -25.49
CA THR A 44 -14.59 -3.61 -25.88
C THR A 44 -14.63 -2.09 -26.04
N THR A 45 -13.82 -1.39 -25.26
CA THR A 45 -13.64 0.07 -25.30
C THR A 45 -12.17 0.44 -25.16
N GLU A 46 -11.87 1.74 -25.28
CA GLU A 46 -10.54 2.31 -25.09
C GLU A 46 -10.11 2.40 -23.62
N SER A 47 -11.02 2.19 -22.66
CA SER A 47 -10.73 2.34 -21.22
C SER A 47 -9.70 1.35 -20.72
N ALA A 48 -8.95 1.75 -19.69
CA ALA A 48 -7.99 0.87 -19.01
C ALA A 48 -8.67 -0.41 -18.49
N GLY A 49 -9.89 -0.29 -17.95
CA GLY A 49 -10.69 -1.41 -17.48
C GLY A 49 -10.99 -2.43 -18.57
N SER A 50 -11.44 -1.98 -19.76
CA SER A 50 -11.69 -2.88 -20.89
C SER A 50 -10.43 -3.59 -21.37
N LYS A 51 -9.28 -2.89 -21.35
CA LYS A 51 -7.98 -3.47 -21.69
C LYS A 51 -7.51 -4.48 -20.65
N ALA A 52 -7.75 -4.19 -19.35
CA ALA A 52 -7.49 -5.16 -18.29
C ALA A 52 -8.33 -6.44 -18.44
N VAL A 53 -9.61 -6.31 -18.79
CA VAL A 53 -10.49 -7.46 -19.08
C VAL A 53 -9.93 -8.28 -20.24
N ALA A 54 -9.49 -7.64 -21.35
CA ALA A 54 -8.91 -8.34 -22.49
C ALA A 54 -7.59 -9.09 -22.13
N ILE A 55 -6.77 -8.53 -21.25
CA ILE A 55 -5.58 -9.19 -20.74
C ILE A 55 -5.98 -10.37 -19.83
N ASN A 56 -6.85 -10.13 -18.86
CA ASN A 56 -7.27 -11.14 -17.88
C ASN A 56 -8.00 -12.34 -18.49
N ALA A 57 -8.61 -12.17 -19.67
CA ALA A 57 -9.25 -13.26 -20.40
C ALA A 57 -8.27 -14.41 -20.76
N LEU A 58 -6.97 -14.13 -20.79
CA LEU A 58 -5.91 -15.09 -21.12
C LEU A 58 -4.90 -15.25 -19.96
N SER A 59 -5.28 -14.87 -18.74
CA SER A 59 -4.41 -14.92 -17.56
C SER A 59 -3.89 -16.33 -17.27
N ASP A 60 -4.69 -17.36 -17.53
CA ASP A 60 -4.29 -18.77 -17.35
C ASP A 60 -3.22 -19.22 -18.36
N GLU A 61 -3.13 -18.54 -19.52
CA GLU A 61 -2.17 -18.88 -20.58
C GLU A 61 -0.83 -18.16 -20.39
N HIS A 62 -0.87 -16.87 -20.06
CA HIS A 62 0.34 -16.06 -19.92
C HIS A 62 0.76 -15.79 -18.47
N GLY A 63 -0.01 -16.21 -17.47
CA GLY A 63 0.34 -16.11 -16.06
C GLY A 63 0.31 -14.68 -15.47
N VAL A 64 -0.31 -13.71 -16.16
CA VAL A 64 -0.32 -12.30 -15.74
C VAL A 64 -1.75 -11.82 -15.53
N THR A 65 -1.97 -11.09 -14.45
CA THR A 65 -3.24 -10.39 -14.19
C THR A 65 -3.05 -8.88 -14.34
N ALA A 66 -4.09 -8.23 -14.86
CA ALA A 66 -4.14 -6.78 -15.04
C ALA A 66 -5.18 -6.18 -14.12
N GLN A 67 -4.81 -5.14 -13.40
CA GLN A 67 -5.71 -4.25 -12.69
C GLN A 67 -5.68 -2.89 -13.38
N ALA A 68 -6.83 -2.23 -13.45
CA ALA A 68 -6.95 -0.91 -14.04
C ALA A 68 -7.39 0.09 -12.97
N ARG A 69 -6.90 1.32 -13.07
CA ARG A 69 -7.34 2.43 -12.23
C ARG A 69 -7.37 3.71 -13.04
N THR A 70 -8.36 4.55 -12.78
CA THR A 70 -8.44 5.89 -13.37
C THR A 70 -8.58 6.90 -12.25
N GLU A 71 -7.83 7.99 -12.33
CA GLU A 71 -7.97 9.13 -11.44
C GLU A 71 -8.00 10.43 -12.24
N LEU A 72 -8.80 11.35 -11.75
CA LEU A 72 -8.89 12.72 -12.22
C LEU A 72 -8.87 13.64 -11.01
N THR A 73 -7.77 14.36 -10.79
CA THR A 73 -7.68 15.36 -9.73
C THR A 73 -7.96 16.74 -10.32
N ILE A 74 -8.89 17.47 -9.71
CA ILE A 74 -9.37 18.77 -10.20
C ILE A 74 -9.38 19.80 -9.08
N GLY A 75 -9.00 21.04 -9.43
CA GLY A 75 -9.17 22.19 -8.58
C GLY A 75 -10.59 22.74 -8.72
N VAL A 76 -11.29 22.96 -7.60
CA VAL A 76 -12.67 23.49 -7.57
C VAL A 76 -12.63 24.98 -7.30
N ASN A 77 -13.32 25.76 -8.15
CA ASN A 77 -13.40 27.20 -8.03
C ASN A 77 -14.75 27.63 -7.43
N PHE A 78 -14.75 28.01 -6.16
CA PHE A 78 -15.95 28.42 -5.42
C PHE A 78 -16.35 29.88 -5.65
N THR A 79 -16.47 30.30 -6.90
CA THR A 79 -17.04 31.62 -7.21
C THR A 79 -18.57 31.55 -7.30
N THR A 80 -19.26 32.63 -6.91
CA THR A 80 -20.73 32.71 -6.96
C THR A 80 -21.29 32.43 -8.36
N ALA A 81 -20.54 32.77 -9.40
CA ALA A 81 -20.94 32.55 -10.80
C ALA A 81 -20.83 31.07 -11.23
N ALA A 82 -19.89 30.32 -10.65
CA ALA A 82 -19.66 28.92 -10.98
C ALA A 82 -20.75 27.98 -10.41
N PHE A 83 -21.43 28.41 -9.33
CA PHE A 83 -22.47 27.64 -8.64
C PHE A 83 -23.85 28.32 -8.72
N ALA A 84 -24.12 29.06 -9.78
CA ALA A 84 -25.43 29.68 -10.00
C ALA A 84 -26.45 28.65 -10.53
N PRO A 85 -27.74 28.74 -10.14
CA PRO A 85 -28.78 27.82 -10.64
C PRO A 85 -28.85 27.80 -12.17
N GLY A 86 -28.85 26.58 -12.73
CA GLY A 86 -28.90 26.35 -14.18
C GLY A 86 -27.60 26.62 -14.95
N ALA A 87 -26.52 27.05 -14.26
CA ALA A 87 -25.20 27.28 -14.84
C ALA A 87 -24.16 26.28 -14.35
N SER A 88 -24.53 25.44 -13.41
CA SER A 88 -23.62 24.52 -12.68
C SER A 88 -23.91 23.04 -12.92
N ASP A 89 -24.56 22.73 -14.04
CA ASP A 89 -24.84 21.35 -14.41
C ASP A 89 -23.62 20.72 -15.08
N ILE A 90 -23.08 19.69 -14.44
CA ILE A 90 -21.94 18.91 -14.94
C ILE A 90 -22.38 17.48 -15.21
N ALA A 91 -22.05 16.95 -16.36
CA ALA A 91 -22.23 15.53 -16.63
C ALA A 91 -20.97 14.72 -16.31
N LEU A 92 -21.07 13.80 -15.35
CA LEU A 92 -20.07 12.80 -15.08
C LEU A 92 -20.42 11.52 -15.84
N ASN A 93 -19.60 11.12 -16.79
CA ASN A 93 -19.83 9.94 -17.64
C ASN A 93 -21.24 9.90 -18.26
N GLY A 94 -21.80 11.07 -18.60
CA GLY A 94 -23.13 11.22 -19.19
C GLY A 94 -24.28 11.39 -18.20
N THR A 95 -24.05 11.25 -16.91
CA THR A 95 -25.05 11.51 -15.87
C THR A 95 -24.92 12.95 -15.38
N THR A 96 -25.97 13.76 -15.59
CA THR A 96 -26.00 15.16 -15.18
C THR A 96 -26.15 15.29 -13.67
N ILE A 97 -25.32 16.14 -13.07
CA ILE A 97 -25.29 16.47 -11.65
C ILE A 97 -25.42 17.99 -11.54
N ASP A 98 -26.42 18.44 -10.79
CA ASP A 98 -26.64 19.87 -10.50
C ASP A 98 -25.91 20.27 -9.21
N PHE A 99 -24.97 21.21 -9.31
CA PHE A 99 -24.18 21.74 -8.21
C PHE A 99 -24.63 23.13 -7.71
N SER A 100 -25.82 23.57 -8.05
CA SER A 100 -26.30 24.93 -7.78
C SER A 100 -26.42 25.34 -6.30
N ALA A 101 -26.32 24.36 -5.39
CA ALA A 101 -26.42 24.60 -3.94
C ALA A 101 -25.12 24.33 -3.17
N GLU A 102 -24.05 23.90 -3.85
CA GLU A 102 -22.82 23.42 -3.23
C GLU A 102 -21.79 24.55 -3.06
N GLY A 103 -21.74 25.16 -1.86
CA GLY A 103 -20.81 26.25 -1.53
C GLY A 103 -19.47 25.77 -0.89
N SER A 104 -19.18 24.49 -0.87
CA SER A 104 -17.94 23.94 -0.28
C SER A 104 -17.49 22.65 -0.96
N LEU A 105 -16.18 22.37 -0.87
CA LEU A 105 -15.60 21.13 -1.41
C LEU A 105 -16.27 19.87 -0.85
N ALA A 106 -16.59 19.85 0.44
CA ALA A 106 -17.26 18.73 1.08
C ALA A 106 -18.66 18.44 0.49
N LEU A 107 -19.43 19.50 0.15
CA LEU A 107 -20.73 19.34 -0.49
C LEU A 107 -20.61 18.87 -1.95
N VAL A 108 -19.61 19.36 -2.69
CA VAL A 108 -19.31 18.90 -4.05
C VAL A 108 -18.94 17.41 -4.04
N VAL A 109 -18.07 16.99 -3.11
CA VAL A 109 -17.71 15.57 -2.92
C VAL A 109 -18.92 14.71 -2.58
N ALA A 110 -19.74 15.15 -1.61
CA ALA A 110 -20.96 14.44 -1.22
C ALA A 110 -21.89 14.27 -2.43
N LYS A 111 -22.08 15.32 -3.22
CA LYS A 111 -22.94 15.32 -4.39
C LYS A 111 -22.49 14.33 -5.47
N PHE A 112 -21.18 14.27 -5.77
CA PHE A 112 -20.63 13.25 -6.68
C PHE A 112 -20.89 11.82 -6.16
N ASN A 113 -20.66 11.60 -4.87
CA ASN A 113 -20.82 10.28 -4.28
C ASN A 113 -22.30 9.86 -4.14
N ASP A 114 -23.19 10.80 -3.84
CA ASP A 114 -24.63 10.55 -3.73
C ASP A 114 -25.26 10.21 -5.09
N THR A 115 -24.74 10.81 -6.18
CA THR A 115 -25.20 10.52 -7.55
C THR A 115 -24.74 9.12 -8.02
N ALA A 116 -23.67 8.57 -7.41
CA ALA A 116 -23.18 7.20 -7.61
C ALA A 116 -23.07 6.79 -9.09
N VAL A 117 -22.27 7.51 -9.90
CA VAL A 117 -22.07 7.22 -11.32
C VAL A 117 -21.09 6.06 -11.48
N GLY A 118 -21.59 4.86 -11.63
CA GLY A 118 -20.79 3.64 -11.70
C GLY A 118 -19.98 3.42 -10.43
N ASP A 119 -18.70 3.08 -10.60
CA ASP A 119 -17.75 2.93 -9.50
C ASP A 119 -16.92 4.19 -9.21
N VAL A 120 -17.21 5.31 -9.88
CA VAL A 120 -16.49 6.55 -9.65
C VAL A 120 -16.80 7.10 -8.26
N ARG A 121 -15.75 7.41 -7.52
CA ARG A 121 -15.82 7.98 -6.17
C ARG A 121 -15.06 9.28 -6.11
N ALA A 122 -15.59 10.21 -5.35
CA ALA A 122 -15.01 11.52 -5.10
C ALA A 122 -14.39 11.58 -3.72
N THR A 123 -13.20 12.16 -3.62
CA THR A 123 -12.48 12.38 -2.35
C THR A 123 -11.92 13.81 -2.34
N ALA A 124 -12.09 14.53 -1.22
CA ALA A 124 -11.43 15.81 -1.01
C ALA A 124 -9.99 15.61 -0.58
N ASN A 125 -9.08 16.40 -1.15
CA ASN A 125 -7.68 16.44 -0.77
C ASN A 125 -7.40 17.60 0.20
N ASP A 126 -6.34 17.47 1.00
CA ASP A 126 -5.93 18.49 1.98
C ASP A 126 -5.50 19.82 1.34
N ASP A 127 -5.10 19.77 0.07
CA ASP A 127 -4.73 20.96 -0.74
C ASP A 127 -5.92 21.72 -1.32
N GLY A 128 -7.16 21.29 -1.05
CA GLY A 128 -8.38 21.87 -1.55
C GLY A 128 -8.80 21.41 -2.94
N THR A 129 -8.12 20.41 -3.51
CA THR A 129 -8.52 19.74 -4.76
C THR A 129 -9.48 18.59 -4.50
N LEU A 130 -10.12 18.12 -5.56
CA LEU A 130 -11.02 16.97 -5.60
C LEU A 130 -10.40 15.88 -6.47
N THR A 131 -10.32 14.65 -5.98
CA THR A 131 -9.97 13.49 -6.79
C THR A 131 -11.19 12.63 -7.04
N LEU A 132 -11.48 12.38 -8.32
CA LEU A 132 -12.42 11.36 -8.79
C LEU A 132 -11.62 10.11 -9.14
N SER A 133 -11.97 8.96 -8.60
CA SER A 133 -11.28 7.69 -8.84
C SER A 133 -12.24 6.59 -9.26
N SER A 134 -11.79 5.71 -10.15
CA SER A 134 -12.46 4.48 -10.56
C SER A 134 -11.47 3.32 -10.44
N GLU A 135 -11.80 2.35 -9.61
CA GLU A 135 -11.00 1.13 -9.41
C GLU A 135 -11.24 0.08 -10.51
N SER A 136 -12.32 0.21 -11.29
CA SER A 136 -12.55 -0.61 -12.49
C SER A 136 -11.82 -0.07 -13.72
N GLY A 137 -11.21 1.11 -13.63
CA GLY A 137 -10.46 1.73 -14.73
C GLY A 137 -11.34 2.23 -15.88
N VAL A 138 -12.61 2.56 -15.62
CA VAL A 138 -13.44 3.28 -16.60
C VAL A 138 -12.91 4.70 -16.77
N ASN A 139 -13.06 5.25 -17.96
CA ASN A 139 -12.67 6.66 -18.20
C ASN A 139 -13.52 7.59 -17.35
N ILE A 140 -12.92 8.65 -16.84
CA ILE A 140 -13.64 9.69 -16.11
C ILE A 140 -13.79 10.90 -17.03
N LYS A 141 -15.04 11.17 -17.44
CA LYS A 141 -15.38 12.28 -18.32
C LYS A 141 -16.26 13.27 -17.56
N LEU A 142 -15.75 14.47 -17.35
CA LEU A 142 -16.52 15.60 -16.85
C LEU A 142 -16.83 16.53 -18.00
N LYS A 143 -18.11 16.77 -18.25
CA LYS A 143 -18.59 17.67 -19.31
C LYS A 143 -19.52 18.73 -18.72
N ASP A 144 -19.31 19.99 -19.09
CA ASP A 144 -20.28 21.07 -18.85
C ASP A 144 -21.50 20.85 -19.74
N VAL A 145 -22.68 20.80 -19.14
CA VAL A 145 -23.97 20.70 -19.83
C VAL A 145 -24.91 21.86 -19.47
N GLY A 146 -24.45 22.80 -18.63
CA GLY A 146 -25.19 23.99 -18.25
C GLY A 146 -25.19 25.06 -19.35
N SER A 147 -26.16 25.96 -19.27
CA SER A 147 -26.26 27.08 -20.21
C SER A 147 -25.34 28.24 -19.81
N GLY A 148 -24.13 28.28 -20.38
CA GLY A 148 -23.29 29.50 -20.35
C GLY A 148 -22.04 29.47 -19.46
N THR A 149 -21.78 28.40 -18.71
CA THR A 149 -20.53 28.16 -17.98
C THR A 149 -19.83 26.94 -18.55
N ASN A 150 -18.54 26.95 -18.65
CA ASN A 150 -17.79 25.76 -19.06
C ASN A 150 -17.14 25.10 -17.83
N THR A 151 -16.73 23.85 -17.93
CA THR A 151 -16.05 23.12 -16.84
C THR A 151 -14.88 23.90 -16.25
N ASN A 152 -14.23 24.74 -17.05
CA ASN A 152 -13.17 25.63 -16.60
C ASN A 152 -13.62 26.75 -15.65
N ALA A 153 -14.92 27.08 -15.59
CA ALA A 153 -15.42 28.07 -14.62
C ALA A 153 -15.57 27.45 -13.22
N MET A 154 -16.02 26.20 -13.14
CA MET A 154 -16.17 25.44 -11.89
C MET A 154 -14.90 24.71 -11.51
N PHE A 155 -14.21 24.12 -12.49
CA PHE A 155 -12.99 23.34 -12.31
C PHE A 155 -11.81 24.02 -12.99
N SER A 156 -10.79 24.39 -12.23
CA SER A 156 -9.71 25.27 -12.71
C SER A 156 -8.52 24.50 -13.30
N THR A 157 -8.19 23.36 -12.75
CA THR A 157 -7.06 22.53 -13.14
C THR A 157 -7.49 21.08 -13.13
N ALA A 158 -6.95 20.28 -14.04
CA ALA A 158 -7.18 18.85 -14.06
C ALA A 158 -5.86 18.11 -14.29
N THR A 159 -5.62 17.09 -13.52
CA THR A 159 -4.46 16.20 -13.66
C THR A 159 -4.91 14.75 -13.62
N ASP A 160 -4.15 13.88 -14.31
CA ASP A 160 -4.36 12.45 -14.28
C ASP A 160 -3.69 11.79 -13.05
N ILE A 161 -3.74 10.46 -12.98
CA ILE A 161 -3.16 9.65 -11.90
C ILE A 161 -1.63 9.83 -11.75
N HIS A 162 -0.94 10.30 -12.79
CA HIS A 162 0.51 10.58 -12.77
C HIS A 162 0.82 12.07 -12.49
N GLY A 163 -0.22 12.90 -12.26
CA GLY A 163 -0.07 14.34 -12.04
C GLY A 163 0.14 15.15 -13.32
N GLU A 164 -0.01 14.52 -14.49
CA GLU A 164 0.10 15.20 -15.78
C GLU A 164 -1.17 16.02 -16.06
N SER A 165 -0.99 17.23 -16.56
CA SER A 165 -2.11 18.15 -16.81
C SER A 165 -3.03 17.65 -17.91
N ILE A 166 -4.33 17.58 -17.63
CA ILE A 166 -5.39 17.32 -18.61
C ILE A 166 -5.99 18.66 -19.03
N SER A 167 -5.85 19.00 -20.31
CA SER A 167 -6.51 20.17 -20.87
C SER A 167 -7.98 19.88 -21.18
N ALA A 168 -8.86 20.80 -20.85
CA ALA A 168 -10.24 20.69 -21.31
C ALA A 168 -10.30 20.73 -22.85
N SER A 169 -11.18 19.92 -23.43
CA SER A 169 -11.41 19.83 -24.86
C SER A 169 -12.81 20.33 -25.22
N ASP A 170 -12.98 20.89 -26.42
CA ASP A 170 -14.29 21.22 -26.97
C ASP A 170 -14.93 19.95 -27.57
N ALA A 171 -15.70 19.23 -26.75
CA ALA A 171 -16.44 18.05 -27.19
C ALA A 171 -17.81 18.39 -27.81
N SER A 172 -18.27 19.61 -27.67
CA SER A 172 -19.56 20.09 -28.22
C SER A 172 -19.42 20.79 -29.57
N GLY A 173 -18.19 21.16 -29.99
CA GLY A 173 -17.95 21.90 -31.24
C GLY A 173 -18.41 23.36 -31.22
N THR A 174 -18.64 23.89 -30.02
CA THR A 174 -19.09 25.29 -29.84
C THR A 174 -17.94 26.29 -29.68
N GLY A 175 -16.69 25.80 -29.72
CA GLY A 175 -15.46 26.60 -29.57
C GLY A 175 -15.06 26.90 -28.14
N ALA A 176 -15.79 26.38 -27.15
CA ALA A 176 -15.43 26.44 -25.74
C ALA A 176 -14.95 25.05 -25.25
N ALA A 177 -13.86 25.02 -24.53
CA ALA A 177 -13.35 23.78 -23.91
C ALA A 177 -14.25 23.40 -22.72
N ASP A 178 -15.07 22.38 -22.89
CA ASP A 178 -16.17 21.99 -21.98
C ASP A 178 -16.03 20.62 -21.36
N THR A 179 -14.97 19.89 -21.70
CA THR A 179 -14.82 18.49 -21.30
C THR A 179 -13.41 18.18 -20.82
N PHE A 180 -13.30 17.66 -19.60
CA PHE A 180 -12.11 16.96 -19.10
C PHE A 180 -12.30 15.45 -19.26
N LEU A 181 -11.33 14.76 -19.82
CA LEU A 181 -11.35 13.33 -20.02
C LEU A 181 -10.05 12.68 -19.51
N ALA A 182 -10.17 11.92 -18.44
CA ALA A 182 -9.08 11.14 -17.89
C ALA A 182 -9.18 9.68 -18.35
N TYR A 183 -8.07 9.18 -18.85
CA TYR A 183 -7.84 7.75 -19.09
C TYR A 183 -7.09 7.15 -17.91
N GLY A 184 -7.28 5.85 -17.68
CA GLY A 184 -6.60 5.15 -16.59
C GLY A 184 -5.23 4.60 -16.99
N ASN A 185 -4.60 3.96 -16.02
CA ASN A 185 -3.40 3.14 -16.19
C ASN A 185 -3.70 1.68 -15.91
N LEU A 186 -2.74 0.81 -16.18
CA LEU A 186 -2.78 -0.62 -15.89
C LEU A 186 -1.66 -0.98 -14.92
N THR A 187 -1.96 -1.87 -14.00
CA THR A 187 -0.97 -2.58 -13.20
C THR A 187 -1.02 -4.06 -13.59
N LEU A 188 0.06 -4.54 -14.20
CA LEU A 188 0.24 -5.94 -14.56
C LEU A 188 1.00 -6.64 -13.44
N SER A 189 0.52 -7.81 -13.03
CA SER A 189 1.15 -8.61 -11.97
C SER A 189 1.25 -10.06 -12.39
N SER A 190 2.41 -10.68 -12.20
CA SER A 190 2.59 -12.11 -12.39
C SER A 190 2.17 -12.87 -11.13
N ALA A 191 1.36 -13.90 -11.31
CA ALA A 191 0.81 -14.68 -10.20
C ALA A 191 1.86 -15.56 -9.49
N ASP A 192 2.87 -16.01 -10.22
CA ASP A 192 3.93 -16.88 -9.75
C ASP A 192 5.27 -16.17 -9.46
N GLY A 193 5.29 -14.84 -9.62
CA GLY A 193 6.49 -14.02 -9.45
C GLY A 193 7.45 -14.07 -10.65
N SER A 194 7.09 -14.72 -11.75
CA SER A 194 7.90 -14.76 -12.97
C SER A 194 7.97 -13.39 -13.66
N PRO A 195 9.03 -13.13 -14.45
CA PRO A 195 9.14 -11.91 -15.24
C PRO A 195 7.99 -11.76 -16.22
N ILE A 196 7.44 -10.56 -16.33
CA ILE A 196 6.44 -10.22 -17.35
C ILE A 196 7.17 -9.74 -18.61
N LYS A 197 7.00 -10.46 -19.72
CA LYS A 197 7.54 -10.11 -21.03
C LYS A 197 6.41 -9.57 -21.90
N ILE A 198 6.53 -8.32 -22.37
CA ILE A 198 5.58 -7.72 -23.30
C ILE A 198 6.27 -7.52 -24.65
N SER A 199 5.65 -7.94 -25.72
CA SER A 199 6.14 -7.77 -27.09
C SER A 199 5.04 -7.25 -28.04
N GLY A 200 5.47 -6.53 -29.07
CA GLY A 200 4.59 -5.87 -30.03
C GLY A 200 5.29 -4.73 -30.75
N THR A 201 4.65 -4.05 -31.67
CA THR A 201 5.20 -2.82 -32.24
C THR A 201 5.13 -1.67 -31.24
N THR A 202 5.97 -0.63 -31.40
CA THR A 202 5.91 0.57 -30.53
C THR A 202 4.51 1.19 -30.49
N ALA A 203 3.81 1.22 -31.63
CA ALA A 203 2.47 1.76 -31.72
C ALA A 203 1.45 0.89 -30.96
N ASP A 204 1.56 -0.42 -31.08
CA ASP A 204 0.63 -1.35 -30.44
C ASP A 204 0.78 -1.32 -28.89
N ILE A 205 2.00 -1.41 -28.39
CA ILE A 205 2.22 -1.39 -26.93
C ILE A 205 1.88 -0.03 -26.29
N ALA A 206 1.98 1.07 -27.05
CA ALA A 206 1.55 2.38 -26.58
C ALA A 206 0.05 2.42 -26.24
N HIS A 207 -0.77 1.52 -26.82
CA HIS A 207 -2.17 1.40 -26.43
C HIS A 207 -2.38 0.93 -25.00
N LEU A 208 -1.39 0.25 -24.41
CA LEU A 208 -1.37 -0.13 -23.00
C LEU A 208 -0.70 0.92 -22.09
N GLY A 209 -0.31 2.08 -22.63
CA GLY A 209 0.45 3.08 -21.87
C GLY A 209 1.92 2.74 -21.71
N LEU A 210 2.42 1.78 -22.46
CA LEU A 210 3.83 1.37 -22.43
C LEU A 210 4.62 2.10 -23.50
N LYS A 211 5.85 2.47 -23.17
CA LYS A 211 6.80 3.09 -24.13
C LYS A 211 7.89 2.08 -24.44
N GLN A 212 8.21 1.92 -25.72
CA GLN A 212 9.33 1.10 -26.14
C GLN A 212 10.64 1.75 -25.70
N GLN A 213 11.42 1.07 -24.88
CA GLN A 213 12.81 1.42 -24.64
C GLN A 213 13.67 0.59 -25.60
N SER A 214 14.17 1.23 -26.67
CA SER A 214 15.13 0.74 -27.67
C SER A 214 15.04 -0.73 -28.13
N GLN A 215 14.92 -0.89 -29.40
CA GLN A 215 15.02 -2.03 -30.34
C GLN A 215 14.84 -3.50 -29.93
N GLU A 216 14.91 -3.85 -28.69
CA GLU A 216 14.39 -5.11 -28.14
C GLU A 216 13.47 -4.78 -26.97
N LEU A 217 12.21 -5.22 -27.05
CA LEU A 217 11.26 -5.15 -25.97
C LEU A 217 11.71 -6.06 -24.82
N LYS A 218 12.76 -5.68 -24.17
CA LYS A 218 12.99 -6.01 -22.78
C LYS A 218 12.32 -4.91 -21.97
N VAL A 219 11.10 -5.12 -21.50
CA VAL A 219 10.64 -4.41 -20.31
C VAL A 219 11.46 -4.99 -19.17
N THR A 220 12.74 -4.67 -19.23
CA THR A 220 13.65 -4.86 -18.12
C THR A 220 13.32 -3.72 -17.19
N GLY A 221 12.83 -4.01 -16.02
CA GLY A 221 12.78 -3.03 -14.98
C GLY A 221 14.11 -2.34 -14.89
N SER A 222 14.07 -1.06 -14.72
CA SER A 222 15.11 -0.08 -14.43
C SER A 222 16.58 -0.54 -14.35
N GLY A 223 17.00 -1.48 -15.20
CA GLY A 223 18.42 -1.83 -15.39
C GLY A 223 19.19 -0.58 -15.81
N VAL A 224 20.40 -0.44 -15.30
CA VAL A 224 21.32 0.61 -15.71
C VAL A 224 21.80 0.27 -17.12
N SER A 225 21.33 0.99 -18.15
CA SER A 225 21.85 0.90 -19.52
C SER A 225 22.84 2.03 -19.76
N VAL A 226 23.94 1.73 -20.48
CA VAL A 226 25.01 2.69 -20.85
C VAL A 226 25.29 2.68 -22.33
N ASP A 227 24.33 2.18 -23.12
CA ASP A 227 24.46 2.01 -24.58
C ASP A 227 24.31 3.31 -25.38
N SER A 228 23.87 4.39 -24.73
CA SER A 228 23.82 5.73 -25.30
C SER A 228 24.25 6.78 -24.28
N LEU A 229 24.61 7.99 -24.76
CA LEU A 229 24.97 9.11 -23.88
C LEU A 229 23.84 9.46 -22.90
N THR A 230 22.61 9.47 -23.39
CA THR A 230 21.42 9.75 -22.56
C THR A 230 21.19 8.66 -21.52
N ASN A 231 21.37 7.39 -21.92
CA ASN A 231 21.21 6.27 -20.98
C ASN A 231 22.33 6.24 -19.94
N ALA A 232 23.56 6.59 -20.32
CA ALA A 232 24.66 6.73 -19.38
C ALA A 232 24.44 7.85 -18.37
N GLN A 233 23.88 8.99 -18.78
CA GLN A 233 23.50 10.08 -17.86
C GLN A 233 22.37 9.66 -16.91
N ASN A 234 21.35 8.98 -17.44
CA ASN A 234 20.26 8.43 -16.62
C ASN A 234 20.76 7.34 -15.65
N ALA A 235 21.77 6.56 -16.07
CA ALA A 235 22.42 5.57 -15.23
C ALA A 235 23.10 6.19 -14.01
N LEU A 236 23.81 7.32 -14.21
CA LEU A 236 24.44 8.06 -13.11
C LEU A 236 23.39 8.54 -12.10
N ALA A 237 22.31 9.15 -12.56
CA ALA A 237 21.23 9.60 -11.69
C ALA A 237 20.63 8.43 -10.88
N LYS A 238 20.41 7.27 -11.52
CA LYS A 238 19.91 6.07 -10.82
C LYS A 238 20.89 5.51 -9.79
N ILE A 239 22.19 5.59 -10.06
CA ILE A 239 23.23 5.17 -9.12
C ILE A 239 23.24 6.12 -7.91
N ASP A 240 23.13 7.42 -8.13
CA ASP A 240 23.05 8.41 -7.06
C ASP A 240 21.82 8.20 -6.19
N ASP A 241 20.65 7.99 -6.79
CA ASP A 241 19.41 7.65 -6.08
C ASP A 241 19.54 6.35 -5.27
N ALA A 242 20.20 5.34 -5.84
CA ALA A 242 20.44 4.07 -5.15
C ALA A 242 21.39 4.26 -3.94
N LEU A 243 22.44 5.06 -4.08
CA LEU A 243 23.36 5.36 -2.99
C LEU A 243 22.66 6.14 -1.86
N GLU A 244 21.78 7.07 -2.18
CA GLU A 244 20.97 7.80 -1.21
C GLU A 244 20.06 6.84 -0.45
N LYS A 245 19.34 5.94 -1.14
CA LYS A 245 18.52 4.91 -0.52
C LYS A 245 19.31 3.97 0.39
N VAL A 246 20.49 3.52 -0.06
CA VAL A 246 21.39 2.69 0.76
C VAL A 246 21.82 3.44 2.03
N SER A 247 22.15 4.73 1.92
CA SER A 247 22.50 5.56 3.06
C SER A 247 21.34 5.70 4.04
N LEU A 248 20.13 5.91 3.54
CA LEU A 248 18.91 5.99 4.35
C LEU A 248 18.63 4.67 5.10
N TYR A 249 18.75 3.53 4.41
CA TYR A 249 18.58 2.21 5.03
C TYR A 249 19.66 1.93 6.08
N ARG A 250 20.92 2.26 5.82
CA ARG A 250 21.99 2.12 6.80
C ARG A 250 21.71 2.95 8.07
N SER A 251 21.22 4.16 7.90
CA SER A 251 20.81 5.02 9.02
C SER A 251 19.64 4.39 9.80
N SER A 252 18.64 3.86 9.08
CA SER A 252 17.49 3.17 9.70
C SER A 252 17.92 1.91 10.45
N PHE A 253 18.80 1.09 9.86
CA PHE A 253 19.34 -0.09 10.53
C PHE A 253 20.16 0.27 11.78
N GLY A 254 20.98 1.31 11.71
CA GLY A 254 21.72 1.80 12.87
C GLY A 254 20.79 2.28 13.99
N ALA A 255 19.67 2.92 13.65
CA ALA A 255 18.66 3.31 14.63
C ALA A 255 17.96 2.07 15.26
N ILE A 256 17.68 1.05 14.46
CA ILE A 256 17.09 -0.21 14.93
C ILE A 256 18.08 -0.96 15.83
N GLU A 257 19.36 -1.03 15.46
CA GLU A 257 20.44 -1.63 16.25
C GLU A 257 20.52 -0.98 17.63
N ASN A 258 20.59 0.34 17.70
CA ASN A 258 20.58 1.07 18.96
C ASN A 258 19.34 0.80 19.83
N ARG A 259 18.15 0.64 19.19
CA ARG A 259 16.92 0.28 19.90
C ARG A 259 16.95 -1.14 20.43
N ILE A 260 17.52 -2.08 19.67
CA ILE A 260 17.70 -3.46 20.09
C ILE A 260 18.67 -3.54 21.27
N ASP A 261 19.80 -2.82 21.22
CA ASP A 261 20.78 -2.79 22.29
C ASP A 261 20.20 -2.19 23.58
N ALA A 262 19.42 -1.11 23.47
CA ALA A 262 18.71 -0.54 24.61
C ALA A 262 17.68 -1.52 25.20
N SER A 263 16.95 -2.23 24.33
CA SER A 263 15.97 -3.25 24.75
C SER A 263 16.68 -4.43 25.43
N LEU A 264 17.78 -4.90 24.87
CA LEU A 264 18.59 -5.97 25.44
C LEU A 264 19.15 -5.60 26.83
N SER A 265 19.64 -4.37 26.98
CA SER A 265 20.08 -3.84 28.25
C SER A 265 18.95 -3.80 29.28
N ASN A 266 17.78 -3.33 28.90
CA ASN A 266 16.60 -3.34 29.77
C ASN A 266 16.16 -4.75 30.16
N LEU A 267 16.14 -5.70 29.21
CA LEU A 267 15.81 -7.10 29.46
C LEU A 267 16.83 -7.76 30.40
N THR A 268 18.12 -7.44 30.23
CA THR A 268 19.19 -7.93 31.10
C THR A 268 19.00 -7.42 32.53
N THR A 269 18.70 -6.14 32.69
CA THR A 269 18.39 -5.53 34.00
C THR A 269 17.16 -6.16 34.62
N LEU A 270 16.10 -6.35 33.86
CA LEU A 270 14.87 -7.02 34.32
C LEU A 270 15.16 -8.47 34.77
N LYS A 271 15.94 -9.21 33.98
CA LYS A 271 16.37 -10.56 34.31
C LYS A 271 17.12 -10.61 35.66
N VAL A 272 18.09 -9.72 35.86
CA VAL A 272 18.85 -9.64 37.13
C VAL A 272 17.93 -9.29 38.28
N ASN A 273 17.03 -8.34 38.12
CA ASN A 273 16.07 -7.95 39.16
C ASN A 273 15.11 -9.08 39.50
N THR A 274 14.59 -9.78 38.48
CA THR A 274 13.71 -10.94 38.67
C THR A 274 14.43 -12.07 39.37
N GLN A 275 15.67 -12.34 38.98
CA GLN A 275 16.51 -13.39 39.57
C GLN A 275 16.87 -13.07 41.04
N SER A 276 17.14 -11.79 41.33
CA SER A 276 17.34 -11.32 42.71
C SER A 276 16.08 -11.42 43.55
N SER A 277 14.92 -11.08 43.00
CA SER A 277 13.63 -11.24 43.67
C SER A 277 13.29 -12.71 43.95
N LEU A 278 13.54 -13.58 42.98
CA LEU A 278 13.35 -15.02 43.12
C LEU A 278 14.27 -15.59 44.23
N SER A 279 15.56 -15.18 44.23
CA SER A 279 16.54 -15.58 45.26
C SER A 279 16.04 -15.21 46.64
N ARG A 280 15.54 -13.96 46.83
CA ARG A 280 15.01 -13.51 48.14
C ARG A 280 13.82 -14.35 48.61
N ILE A 281 12.94 -14.74 47.70
CA ILE A 281 11.78 -15.60 48.03
C ILE A 281 12.25 -17.00 48.42
N ILE A 282 13.17 -17.59 47.65
CA ILE A 282 13.71 -18.92 47.92
C ILE A 282 14.53 -18.93 49.22
N ASP A 283 15.38 -17.92 49.46
CA ASP A 283 16.18 -17.81 50.67
C ASP A 283 15.30 -17.63 51.91
N ALA A 284 14.25 -16.81 51.83
CA ALA A 284 13.29 -16.63 52.91
C ALA A 284 12.54 -17.95 53.24
N ASN A 285 12.08 -18.68 52.19
CA ASN A 285 11.43 -19.97 52.40
C ASN A 285 12.39 -21.03 52.98
N PHE A 286 13.65 -21.04 52.56
CA PHE A 286 14.65 -21.99 53.08
C PHE A 286 14.95 -21.73 54.56
N ALA A 287 15.02 -20.48 54.99
CA ALA A 287 15.21 -20.10 56.41
C ALA A 287 14.01 -20.53 57.25
N GLU A 288 12.79 -20.33 56.78
CA GLU A 288 11.57 -20.77 57.46
C GLU A 288 11.50 -22.31 57.58
N GLU A 289 11.80 -23.00 56.48
CA GLU A 289 11.78 -24.45 56.45
C GLU A 289 12.86 -25.05 57.35
N THR A 290 14.07 -24.44 57.37
CA THR A 290 15.17 -24.88 58.29
C THR A 290 14.77 -24.65 59.75
N SER A 291 14.07 -23.56 60.05
CA SER A 291 13.58 -23.31 61.38
C SER A 291 12.51 -24.32 61.79
N ASN A 292 11.60 -24.63 60.88
CA ASN A 292 10.56 -25.63 61.11
C ASN A 292 11.15 -27.06 61.24
N LEU A 293 12.18 -27.39 60.44
CA LEU A 293 12.88 -28.65 60.55
C LEU A 293 13.57 -28.79 61.93
N THR A 294 14.32 -27.71 62.33
CA THR A 294 14.98 -27.70 63.64
C THR A 294 14.00 -27.81 64.79
N LYS A 295 12.83 -27.08 64.71
CA LYS A 295 11.75 -27.17 65.71
C LYS A 295 11.22 -28.59 65.80
N ASN A 296 10.96 -29.25 64.68
CA ASN A 296 10.44 -30.58 64.62
C ASN A 296 11.45 -31.62 65.20
N GLN A 297 12.74 -31.44 64.93
CA GLN A 297 13.79 -32.25 65.46
C GLN A 297 13.88 -32.12 66.98
N ILE A 298 13.83 -30.88 67.48
CA ILE A 298 13.82 -30.62 68.95
C ILE A 298 12.59 -31.22 69.62
N LEU A 299 11.39 -31.04 68.99
CA LEU A 299 10.17 -31.63 69.52
C LEU A 299 10.20 -33.18 69.55
N ASN A 300 10.75 -33.84 68.53
CA ASN A 300 10.95 -35.25 68.49
C ASN A 300 11.91 -35.71 69.58
N GLN A 301 13.00 -35.02 69.78
CA GLN A 301 14.00 -35.33 70.80
C GLN A 301 13.45 -35.12 72.23
N ALA A 302 12.67 -34.06 72.45
CA ALA A 302 11.99 -33.80 73.69
C ALA A 302 10.91 -34.88 73.98
N ALA A 303 10.10 -35.25 72.97
CA ALA A 303 9.08 -36.26 73.12
C ALA A 303 9.66 -37.64 73.44
N THR A 304 10.77 -38.03 72.80
CA THR A 304 11.46 -39.30 73.11
C THR A 304 12.07 -39.29 74.51
N SER A 305 12.64 -38.16 74.93
CA SER A 305 13.18 -37.98 76.28
C SER A 305 12.09 -38.04 77.34
N MET A 306 10.96 -37.39 77.08
CA MET A 306 9.79 -37.43 78.01
C MET A 306 9.17 -38.82 78.07
N LEU A 307 9.11 -39.55 76.96
CA LEU A 307 8.66 -40.96 76.95
C LEU A 307 9.60 -41.87 77.75
N ALA A 308 10.91 -41.68 77.60
CA ALA A 308 11.92 -42.41 78.39
C ALA A 308 11.78 -42.11 79.90
N GLN A 309 11.58 -40.84 80.27
CA GLN A 309 11.37 -40.42 81.65
C GLN A 309 10.07 -40.96 82.23
N ALA A 310 8.99 -40.98 81.44
CA ALA A 310 7.70 -41.53 81.85
C ALA A 310 7.78 -43.07 82.07
N ASN A 311 8.53 -43.77 81.19
CA ASN A 311 8.77 -45.18 81.39
C ASN A 311 9.65 -45.48 82.57
N ALA A 312 10.69 -44.69 82.83
CA ALA A 312 11.55 -44.83 84.03
C ALA A 312 10.74 -44.56 85.32
N SER A 313 9.84 -43.53 85.31
CA SER A 313 8.95 -43.25 86.42
C SER A 313 8.05 -44.44 86.77
N LYS A 314 7.47 -45.07 85.76
CA LYS A 314 6.65 -46.29 85.96
C LYS A 314 7.46 -47.47 86.53
N GLN A 315 8.68 -47.64 86.09
CA GLN A 315 9.59 -48.67 86.61
C GLN A 315 9.98 -48.41 88.06
N ASN A 316 10.22 -47.16 88.41
CA ASN A 316 10.47 -46.77 89.81
C ASN A 316 9.27 -46.99 90.75
N LEU A 317 8.05 -46.73 90.22
CA LEU A 317 6.80 -47.03 90.94
C LEU A 317 6.61 -48.53 91.18
N LEU A 318 6.96 -49.34 90.14
CA LEU A 318 6.91 -50.83 90.26
C LEU A 318 7.95 -51.36 91.25
N ALA A 319 9.13 -50.75 91.34
CA ALA A 319 10.17 -51.07 92.23
C ALA A 319 9.85 -50.73 93.71
N LEU A 320 8.95 -49.76 93.96
CA LEU A 320 8.49 -49.37 95.30
C LEU A 320 7.33 -50.25 95.82
N LEU A 321 6.68 -51.00 94.95
CA LEU A 321 5.54 -51.93 95.27
C LEU A 321 6.01 -53.37 95.45
N GLN A 322 7.26 -53.71 95.29
CA GLN A 322 7.91 -54.95 95.62
C GLN A 322 8.70 -54.81 96.92
#